data_629a713b9e37a407965b30899c2da309
#
_entry.id   629a713b9e37a407965b30899c2da309
#
_cell.length_a   1.000
_cell.length_b   1.000
_cell.length_c   1.000
_cell.angle_alpha   90.00
_cell.angle_beta   90.00
_cell.angle_gamma   90.00
#
_symmetry.space_group_name_H-M   'P 1'
#
loop_
_entity.id
_entity.type
_entity.pdbx_description
1 polymer ?
#
loop_
_entity_poly.entity_id
_entity_poly.type
_entity_poly.pdbx_seq_one_letter_code
_entity_poly.pdbx_strand_id
1 'polypeptide(L)'
;MCIRDRIYGVSAFGLSQQTNLSRSESKIMIDNYFENYPGLKDYMSSQIDFARNKGYVETIMGRRRYLQNINSQNNMLRSGAERNAINAPIQGSAADIIKIAMIRIHEKFKEQSLKSKMLLQVHDELVFDVHKSEKDMVKKIVQDTMESAVQLDVPLKIDLEFGKNWLEAH
;
A
#
# COMPACT_ATOMS: atom_id res chain seq x y z
N MET A 1 11.80 -7.05 10.92
CA MET A 1 10.56 -6.40 11.38
C MET A 1 10.34 -5.15 10.55
N CYS A 2 9.30 -5.12 9.78
CA CYS A 2 9.04 -4.00 8.87
C CYS A 2 8.36 -2.86 9.64
N ILE A 3 8.80 -1.61 9.43
CA ILE A 3 8.13 -0.38 9.91
C ILE A 3 6.65 -0.40 9.49
N ARG A 4 6.34 -1.03 8.38
CA ARG A 4 5.02 -1.28 7.81
C ARG A 4 4.06 -1.95 8.80
N ASP A 5 4.53 -2.92 9.59
CA ASP A 5 3.69 -3.66 10.55
C ASP A 5 3.15 -2.77 11.68
N ARG A 6 3.83 -1.67 11.98
CA ARG A 6 3.41 -0.66 12.96
C ARG A 6 2.25 0.18 12.49
N ILE A 7 2.31 0.63 11.25
CA ILE A 7 1.23 1.41 10.62
C ILE A 7 -0.06 0.59 10.61
N TYR A 8 0.06 -0.74 10.54
CA TYR A 8 -1.09 -1.66 10.57
C TYR A 8 -1.64 -1.97 11.99
N GLY A 9 -1.20 -1.24 13.02
CA GLY A 9 -1.79 -1.31 14.36
C GLY A 9 -1.34 -2.51 15.18
N VAL A 10 -0.07 -2.92 15.07
CA VAL A 10 0.51 -3.98 15.93
C VAL A 10 0.50 -3.53 17.38
N SER A 11 -0.13 -4.32 18.25
CA SER A 11 -0.12 -4.10 19.70
C SER A 11 1.23 -4.47 20.34
N ALA A 12 1.49 -3.97 21.56
CA ALA A 12 2.68 -4.35 22.33
C ALA A 12 2.78 -5.88 22.52
N PHE A 13 1.64 -6.57 22.67
CA PHE A 13 1.59 -8.03 22.71
C PHE A 13 1.98 -8.65 21.36
N GLY A 14 1.39 -8.18 20.26
CA GLY A 14 1.73 -8.68 18.92
C GLY A 14 3.21 -8.47 18.59
N LEU A 15 3.78 -7.33 19.00
CA LEU A 15 5.21 -7.05 18.82
C LEU A 15 6.10 -7.97 19.65
N SER A 16 5.76 -8.23 20.92
CA SER A 16 6.51 -9.15 21.79
C SER A 16 6.50 -10.60 21.29
N GLN A 17 5.44 -11.01 20.55
CA GLN A 17 5.39 -12.35 19.93
C GLN A 17 6.27 -12.47 18.67
N GLN A 18 6.58 -11.37 18.02
CA GLN A 18 7.38 -11.33 16.79
C GLN A 18 8.85 -10.96 17.04
N THR A 19 9.17 -10.56 18.25
CA THR A 19 10.52 -10.14 18.66
C THR A 19 10.91 -10.81 19.97
N ASN A 20 12.19 -10.76 20.34
CA ASN A 20 12.67 -11.24 21.63
C ASN A 20 12.46 -10.22 22.77
N LEU A 21 11.63 -9.18 22.55
CA LEU A 21 11.34 -8.14 23.54
C LEU A 21 10.22 -8.56 24.48
N SER A 22 10.32 -8.15 25.73
CA SER A 22 9.20 -8.25 26.67
C SER A 22 8.06 -7.33 26.24
N ARG A 23 6.86 -7.55 26.78
CA ARG A 23 5.69 -6.72 26.51
C ARG A 23 5.88 -5.27 26.96
N SER A 24 6.62 -5.02 28.04
CA SER A 24 6.95 -3.68 28.52
C SER A 24 7.93 -2.96 27.59
N GLU A 25 9.00 -3.62 27.17
CA GLU A 25 9.95 -3.08 26.19
C GLU A 25 9.27 -2.78 24.85
N SER A 26 8.40 -3.69 24.39
CA SER A 26 7.60 -3.49 23.18
C SER A 26 6.70 -2.26 23.29
N LYS A 27 6.11 -1.99 24.47
CA LYS A 27 5.31 -0.80 24.70
C LYS A 27 6.16 0.47 24.63
N ILE A 28 7.29 0.51 25.35
CA ILE A 28 8.21 1.67 25.33
C ILE A 28 8.66 1.95 23.90
N MET A 29 9.01 0.91 23.14
CA MET A 29 9.40 1.07 21.74
C MET A 29 8.29 1.64 20.86
N ILE A 30 7.02 1.27 21.12
CA ILE A 30 5.86 1.83 20.42
C ILE A 30 5.65 3.30 20.80
N ASP A 31 5.73 3.62 22.07
CA ASP A 31 5.53 4.97 22.57
C ASP A 31 6.61 5.92 22.01
N ASN A 32 7.89 5.55 22.06
CA ASN A 32 8.99 6.30 21.45
C ASN A 32 8.82 6.49 19.93
N TYR A 33 8.29 5.46 19.23
CA TYR A 33 8.02 5.59 17.80
C TYR A 33 6.99 6.68 17.52
N PHE A 34 5.89 6.72 18.26
CA PHE A 34 4.85 7.75 18.07
C PHE A 34 5.26 9.13 18.59
N GLU A 35 6.18 9.21 19.54
CA GLU A 35 6.79 10.48 19.93
C GLU A 35 7.65 11.07 18.80
N ASN A 36 8.42 10.22 18.10
CA ASN A 36 9.22 10.65 16.96
C ASN A 36 8.40 10.94 15.70
N TYR A 37 7.20 10.32 15.55
CA TYR A 37 6.33 10.48 14.40
C TYR A 37 4.90 10.86 14.81
N PRO A 38 4.69 12.06 15.40
CA PRO A 38 3.38 12.47 15.92
C PRO A 38 2.31 12.54 14.82
N GLY A 39 2.64 12.98 13.61
CA GLY A 39 1.71 13.05 12.50
C GLY A 39 1.10 11.69 12.12
N LEU A 40 1.83 10.58 12.34
CA LEU A 40 1.27 9.24 12.12
C LEU A 40 0.20 8.91 13.17
N LYS A 41 0.43 9.27 14.43
CA LYS A 41 -0.55 9.09 15.51
C LYS A 41 -1.82 9.90 15.25
N ASP A 42 -1.65 11.15 14.81
CA ASP A 42 -2.76 12.04 14.45
C ASP A 42 -3.55 11.48 13.26
N TYR A 43 -2.86 10.98 12.23
CA TYR A 43 -3.50 10.30 11.11
C TYR A 43 -4.35 9.11 11.59
N MET A 44 -3.80 8.22 12.41
CA MET A 44 -4.52 7.03 12.89
C MET A 44 -5.79 7.44 13.67
N SER A 45 -5.69 8.43 14.56
CA SER A 45 -6.81 8.93 15.32
C SER A 45 -7.87 9.55 14.43
N SER A 46 -7.47 10.41 13.49
CA SER A 46 -8.38 11.07 12.56
C SER A 46 -9.15 10.08 11.67
N GLN A 47 -8.50 8.99 11.22
CA GLN A 47 -9.17 7.95 10.42
C GLN A 47 -10.23 7.18 11.23
N ILE A 48 -9.93 6.87 12.48
CA ILE A 48 -10.91 6.23 13.38
C ILE A 48 -12.10 7.14 13.62
N ASP A 49 -11.86 8.41 13.92
CA ASP A 49 -12.92 9.40 14.20
C ASP A 49 -13.76 9.66 12.95
N PHE A 50 -13.14 9.78 11.79
CA PHE A 50 -13.84 9.87 10.51
C PHE A 50 -14.74 8.65 10.28
N ALA A 51 -14.19 7.45 10.48
CA ALA A 51 -14.94 6.22 10.32
C ALA A 51 -16.12 6.09 11.30
N ARG A 52 -15.96 6.50 12.56
CA ARG A 52 -17.03 6.53 13.57
C ARG A 52 -18.18 7.45 13.18
N ASN A 53 -17.85 8.60 12.58
CA ASN A 53 -18.82 9.62 12.20
C ASN A 53 -19.52 9.28 10.87
N LYS A 54 -18.79 8.71 9.90
CA LYS A 54 -19.29 8.48 8.53
C LYS A 54 -19.70 7.03 8.25
N GLY A 55 -19.23 6.07 9.05
CA GLY A 55 -19.44 4.63 8.81
C GLY A 55 -18.55 4.02 7.73
N TYR A 56 -17.63 4.79 7.15
CA TYR A 56 -16.69 4.33 6.12
C TYR A 56 -15.37 5.12 6.17
N VAL A 57 -14.38 4.63 5.46
CA VAL A 57 -13.14 5.36 5.11
C VAL A 57 -12.96 5.39 3.59
N GLU A 58 -12.11 6.29 3.11
CA GLU A 58 -11.89 6.53 1.68
C GLU A 58 -10.42 6.41 1.30
N THR A 59 -10.18 5.94 0.07
CA THR A 59 -8.86 6.03 -0.57
C THR A 59 -8.61 7.46 -1.07
N ILE A 60 -7.38 7.77 -1.50
CA ILE A 60 -7.05 9.05 -2.15
C ILE A 60 -7.87 9.32 -3.42
N MET A 61 -8.44 8.26 -4.03
CA MET A 61 -9.34 8.35 -5.19
C MET A 61 -10.83 8.36 -4.82
N GLY A 62 -11.17 8.49 -3.52
CA GLY A 62 -12.55 8.56 -3.05
C GLY A 62 -13.29 7.21 -3.04
N ARG A 63 -12.60 6.10 -3.24
CA ARG A 63 -13.23 4.78 -3.14
C ARG A 63 -13.48 4.43 -1.67
N ARG A 64 -14.72 4.06 -1.33
CA ARG A 64 -15.18 3.86 0.05
C ARG A 64 -15.09 2.41 0.50
N ARG A 65 -14.70 2.25 1.76
CA ARG A 65 -14.82 0.99 2.50
C ARG A 65 -15.70 1.21 3.73
N TYR A 66 -16.86 0.59 3.75
CA TYR A 66 -17.79 0.66 4.88
C TYR A 66 -17.32 -0.22 6.04
N LEU A 67 -17.50 0.28 7.28
CA LEU A 67 -17.02 -0.33 8.51
C LEU A 67 -18.18 -0.49 9.51
N GLN A 68 -19.02 -1.50 9.28
CA GLN A 68 -20.25 -1.73 10.04
C GLN A 68 -20.02 -1.84 11.57
N ASN A 69 -18.86 -2.38 11.99
CA ASN A 69 -18.56 -2.65 13.39
C ASN A 69 -17.74 -1.55 14.08
N ILE A 70 -17.56 -0.38 13.47
CA ILE A 70 -16.70 0.69 14.02
C ILE A 70 -17.20 1.22 15.36
N ASN A 71 -18.50 1.21 15.61
CA ASN A 71 -19.16 1.64 16.83
C ASN A 71 -19.72 0.46 17.66
N SER A 72 -19.26 -0.79 17.42
CA SER A 72 -19.72 -1.96 18.13
C SER A 72 -19.40 -1.90 19.61
N GLN A 73 -20.35 -2.34 20.46
CA GLN A 73 -20.12 -2.54 21.90
C GLN A 73 -19.13 -3.68 22.19
N ASN A 74 -19.03 -4.65 21.26
CA ASN A 74 -18.04 -5.73 21.36
C ASN A 74 -16.65 -5.19 21.01
N ASN A 75 -15.76 -5.20 21.99
CA ASN A 75 -14.41 -4.66 21.90
C ASN A 75 -13.57 -5.35 20.78
N MET A 76 -13.74 -6.66 20.60
CA MET A 76 -13.00 -7.40 19.56
C MET A 76 -13.41 -6.95 18.14
N LEU A 77 -14.71 -6.81 17.88
CA LEU A 77 -15.25 -6.35 16.61
C LEU A 77 -14.85 -4.89 16.34
N ARG A 78 -14.96 -4.03 17.37
CA ARG A 78 -14.57 -2.63 17.27
C ARG A 78 -13.08 -2.47 16.96
N SER A 79 -12.19 -3.13 17.69
CA SER A 79 -10.74 -3.05 17.46
C SER A 79 -10.35 -3.57 16.07
N GLY A 80 -11.05 -4.58 15.54
CA GLY A 80 -10.88 -5.05 14.17
C GLY A 80 -11.29 -3.98 13.15
N ALA A 81 -12.41 -3.29 13.38
CA ALA A 81 -12.88 -2.21 12.53
C ALA A 81 -11.96 -0.97 12.59
N GLU A 82 -11.44 -0.61 13.76
CA GLU A 82 -10.48 0.49 13.94
C GLU A 82 -9.17 0.23 13.17
N ARG A 83 -8.63 -0.99 13.22
CA ARG A 83 -7.47 -1.36 12.40
C ARG A 83 -7.79 -1.24 10.90
N ASN A 84 -8.96 -1.68 10.47
CA ASN A 84 -9.39 -1.52 9.09
C ASN A 84 -9.56 -0.03 8.71
N ALA A 85 -10.01 0.82 9.62
CA ALA A 85 -10.13 2.27 9.39
C ALA A 85 -8.78 2.91 9.07
N ILE A 86 -7.72 2.49 9.74
CA ILE A 86 -6.36 2.99 9.51
C ILE A 86 -5.77 2.43 8.22
N ASN A 87 -5.92 1.12 7.98
CA ASN A 87 -5.20 0.42 6.92
C ASN A 87 -5.87 0.53 5.55
N ALA A 88 -7.21 0.55 5.51
CA ALA A 88 -7.93 0.52 4.25
C ALA A 88 -7.67 1.72 3.34
N PRO A 89 -7.56 2.97 3.82
CA PRO A 89 -7.17 4.10 2.99
C PRO A 89 -5.80 3.90 2.33
N ILE A 90 -4.81 3.44 3.09
CA ILE A 90 -3.43 3.24 2.60
C ILE A 90 -3.38 2.11 1.57
N GLN A 91 -3.83 0.91 1.94
CA GLN A 91 -3.83 -0.26 1.06
C GLN A 91 -4.73 -0.06 -0.17
N GLY A 92 -5.89 0.56 0.04
CA GLY A 92 -6.80 0.88 -1.05
C GLY A 92 -6.21 1.90 -2.02
N SER A 93 -5.53 2.93 -1.53
CA SER A 93 -4.85 3.93 -2.37
C SER A 93 -3.71 3.31 -3.18
N ALA A 94 -2.91 2.43 -2.58
CA ALA A 94 -1.88 1.69 -3.30
C ALA A 94 -2.48 0.84 -4.44
N ALA A 95 -3.61 0.15 -4.17
CA ALA A 95 -4.31 -0.61 -5.20
C ALA A 95 -4.94 0.28 -6.30
N ASP A 96 -5.35 1.50 -5.99
CA ASP A 96 -5.85 2.44 -6.97
C ASP A 96 -4.72 2.97 -7.86
N ILE A 97 -3.57 3.31 -7.28
CA ILE A 97 -2.37 3.80 -7.98
C ILE A 97 -1.90 2.78 -9.01
N ILE A 98 -1.73 1.51 -8.59
CA ILE A 98 -1.25 0.47 -9.51
C ILE A 98 -2.23 0.22 -10.66
N LYS A 99 -3.54 0.27 -10.42
CA LYS A 99 -4.56 0.13 -11.47
C LYS A 99 -4.53 1.28 -12.47
N ILE A 100 -4.35 2.52 -12.00
CA ILE A 100 -4.19 3.69 -12.88
C ILE A 100 -2.94 3.51 -13.75
N ALA A 101 -1.84 3.08 -13.16
CA ALA A 101 -0.62 2.78 -13.90
C ALA A 101 -0.84 1.70 -14.97
N MET A 102 -1.51 0.58 -14.60
CA MET A 102 -1.81 -0.52 -15.53
C MET A 102 -2.63 -0.04 -16.73
N ILE A 103 -3.67 0.75 -16.51
CA ILE A 103 -4.51 1.28 -17.59
C ILE A 103 -3.67 2.15 -18.52
N ARG A 104 -2.91 3.10 -18.00
CA ARG A 104 -2.07 4.00 -18.79
C ARG A 104 -0.95 3.27 -19.55
N ILE A 105 -0.32 2.25 -18.94
CA ILE A 105 0.68 1.41 -19.61
C ILE A 105 0.04 0.65 -20.76
N HIS A 106 -1.13 0.06 -20.54
CA HIS A 106 -1.86 -0.67 -21.59
C HIS A 106 -2.21 0.23 -22.78
N GLU A 107 -2.69 1.44 -22.53
CA GLU A 107 -2.99 2.44 -23.55
C GLU A 107 -1.73 2.80 -24.36
N LYS A 108 -0.61 3.11 -23.69
CA LYS A 108 0.67 3.41 -24.36
C LYS A 108 1.21 2.25 -25.17
N PHE A 109 1.10 1.01 -24.68
CA PHE A 109 1.51 -0.16 -25.44
C PHE A 109 0.67 -0.32 -26.72
N LYS A 110 -0.63 -0.07 -26.63
CA LYS A 110 -1.55 -0.10 -27.77
C LYS A 110 -1.26 1.01 -28.78
N GLU A 111 -1.09 2.26 -28.33
CA GLU A 111 -0.76 3.41 -29.18
C GLU A 111 0.53 3.23 -29.96
N GLN A 112 1.54 2.61 -29.34
CA GLN A 112 2.83 2.35 -29.97
C GLN A 112 2.90 1.00 -30.68
N SER A 113 1.78 0.25 -30.74
CA SER A 113 1.67 -1.06 -31.39
C SER A 113 2.75 -2.05 -30.92
N LEU A 114 3.07 -2.06 -29.63
CA LEU A 114 4.09 -2.93 -29.06
C LEU A 114 3.66 -4.40 -29.08
N LYS A 115 4.63 -5.28 -29.30
CA LYS A 115 4.46 -6.74 -29.20
C LYS A 115 4.51 -7.22 -27.75
N SER A 116 5.15 -6.46 -26.89
CA SER A 116 5.26 -6.72 -25.45
C SER A 116 3.89 -6.66 -24.78
N LYS A 117 3.70 -7.45 -23.72
CA LYS A 117 2.42 -7.60 -23.04
C LYS A 117 2.58 -7.50 -21.52
N MET A 118 1.67 -6.81 -20.87
CA MET A 118 1.47 -6.94 -19.43
C MET A 118 0.71 -8.24 -19.17
N LEU A 119 1.29 -9.12 -18.33
CA LEU A 119 0.74 -10.45 -18.10
C LEU A 119 -0.13 -10.50 -16.86
N LEU A 120 0.39 -10.03 -15.73
CA LEU A 120 -0.30 -10.13 -14.45
C LEU A 120 0.23 -9.11 -13.44
N GLN A 121 -0.55 -8.91 -12.39
CA GLN A 121 -0.19 -8.19 -11.17
C GLN A 121 -0.06 -9.19 -10.03
N VAL A 122 1.03 -9.11 -9.27
CA VAL A 122 1.25 -9.86 -8.03
C VAL A 122 1.54 -8.87 -6.92
N HIS A 123 0.61 -8.71 -5.97
CA HIS A 123 0.68 -7.69 -4.92
C HIS A 123 0.91 -6.27 -5.48
N ASP A 124 2.12 -5.75 -5.35
CA ASP A 124 2.58 -4.43 -5.79
C ASP A 124 3.52 -4.48 -7.01
N GLU A 125 3.66 -5.65 -7.62
CA GLU A 125 4.47 -5.89 -8.81
C GLU A 125 3.62 -6.05 -10.07
N LEU A 126 4.15 -5.60 -11.21
CA LEU A 126 3.62 -5.86 -12.54
C LEU A 126 4.61 -6.71 -13.35
N VAL A 127 4.13 -7.79 -13.90
CA VAL A 127 4.93 -8.72 -14.72
C VAL A 127 4.59 -8.55 -16.19
N PHE A 128 5.63 -8.43 -17.02
CA PHE A 128 5.53 -8.21 -18.46
C PHE A 128 6.28 -9.29 -19.23
N ASP A 129 5.71 -9.71 -20.35
CA ASP A 129 6.45 -10.42 -21.42
C ASP A 129 6.96 -9.36 -22.39
N VAL A 130 8.29 -9.19 -22.44
CA VAL A 130 8.92 -8.09 -23.16
C VAL A 130 9.63 -8.62 -24.40
N HIS A 131 9.22 -8.13 -25.58
CA HIS A 131 9.91 -8.43 -26.82
C HIS A 131 11.32 -7.81 -26.82
N LYS A 132 12.34 -8.59 -27.21
CA LYS A 132 13.76 -8.20 -27.08
C LYS A 132 14.10 -6.84 -27.71
N SER A 133 13.48 -6.50 -28.84
CA SER A 133 13.73 -5.21 -29.53
C SER A 133 13.02 -4.03 -28.85
N GLU A 134 12.14 -4.25 -27.92
CA GLU A 134 11.32 -3.22 -27.27
C GLU A 134 11.76 -2.95 -25.83
N LYS A 135 12.82 -3.62 -25.37
CA LYS A 135 13.26 -3.60 -23.97
C LYS A 135 13.42 -2.19 -23.39
N ASP A 136 14.16 -1.33 -24.07
CA ASP A 136 14.43 0.03 -23.56
C ASP A 136 13.18 0.91 -23.61
N MET A 137 12.35 0.74 -24.64
CA MET A 137 11.09 1.47 -24.78
C MET A 137 10.11 1.06 -23.68
N VAL A 138 9.93 -0.24 -23.46
CA VAL A 138 9.04 -0.77 -22.39
C VAL A 138 9.54 -0.30 -21.03
N LYS A 139 10.85 -0.39 -20.76
CA LYS A 139 11.44 0.12 -19.51
C LYS A 139 11.03 1.56 -19.26
N LYS A 140 11.25 2.44 -20.25
CA LYS A 140 10.92 3.86 -20.12
C LYS A 140 9.42 4.09 -19.93
N ILE A 141 8.56 3.44 -20.72
CA ILE A 141 7.09 3.59 -20.61
C ILE A 141 6.61 3.17 -19.23
N VAL A 142 7.06 2.01 -18.75
CA VAL A 142 6.63 1.48 -17.46
C VAL A 142 7.11 2.39 -16.33
N GLN A 143 8.39 2.76 -16.34
CA GLN A 143 8.96 3.63 -15.31
C GLN A 143 8.23 4.98 -15.26
N ASP A 144 8.21 5.72 -16.36
CA ASP A 144 7.58 7.05 -16.44
C ASP A 144 6.10 7.00 -16.04
N THR A 145 5.40 5.93 -16.43
CA THR A 145 3.95 5.83 -16.19
C THR A 145 3.63 5.43 -14.74
N MET A 146 4.39 4.54 -14.14
CA MET A 146 4.18 4.14 -12.75
C MET A 146 4.58 5.26 -11.79
N GLU A 147 5.74 5.90 -12.00
CA GLU A 147 6.20 7.00 -11.15
C GLU A 147 5.29 8.24 -11.22
N SER A 148 4.65 8.47 -12.38
CA SER A 148 3.71 9.58 -12.60
C SER A 148 2.22 9.18 -12.46
N ALA A 149 1.92 7.97 -11.98
CA ALA A 149 0.54 7.48 -11.91
C ALA A 149 -0.37 8.38 -11.07
N VAL A 150 0.16 8.91 -9.96
CA VAL A 150 -0.51 9.87 -9.07
C VAL A 150 0.54 10.85 -8.56
N GLN A 151 0.16 12.11 -8.45
CA GLN A 151 1.02 13.11 -7.83
C GLN A 151 0.85 13.04 -6.31
N LEU A 152 1.93 12.73 -5.62
CA LEU A 152 2.01 12.70 -4.15
C LEU A 152 3.10 13.68 -3.69
N ASP A 153 3.04 14.09 -2.42
CA ASP A 153 4.08 14.91 -1.80
C ASP A 153 5.42 14.16 -1.68
N VAL A 154 5.37 12.82 -1.65
CA VAL A 154 6.55 11.94 -1.70
C VAL A 154 6.61 11.28 -3.08
N PRO A 155 7.77 11.33 -3.78
CA PRO A 155 7.89 10.74 -5.10
C PRO A 155 7.73 9.22 -5.03
N LEU A 156 6.93 8.68 -5.95
CA LEU A 156 6.88 7.24 -6.20
C LEU A 156 8.17 6.85 -6.94
N LYS A 157 8.84 5.84 -6.44
CA LYS A 157 9.98 5.20 -7.11
C LYS A 157 9.65 3.75 -7.35
N ILE A 158 10.06 3.24 -8.49
CA ILE A 158 9.92 1.83 -8.83
C ILE A 158 11.29 1.22 -9.10
N ASP A 159 11.44 -0.04 -8.74
CA ASP A 159 12.54 -0.89 -9.17
C ASP A 159 12.07 -1.69 -10.39
N LEU A 160 12.95 -1.89 -11.37
CA LEU A 160 12.63 -2.55 -12.61
C LEU A 160 13.77 -3.46 -13.03
N GLU A 161 13.50 -4.76 -13.01
CA GLU A 161 14.46 -5.81 -13.32
C GLU A 161 14.03 -6.60 -14.56
N PHE A 162 15.00 -7.23 -15.22
CA PHE A 162 14.79 -8.08 -16.38
C PHE A 162 15.46 -9.42 -16.19
N GLY A 163 14.73 -10.50 -16.43
CA GLY A 163 15.22 -11.86 -16.41
C GLY A 163 14.66 -12.69 -17.56
N LYS A 164 15.14 -13.90 -17.74
CA LYS A 164 14.57 -14.87 -18.70
C LYS A 164 13.26 -15.47 -18.19
N ASN A 165 13.03 -15.34 -16.90
CA ASN A 165 11.84 -15.76 -16.20
C ASN A 165 11.65 -14.86 -14.96
N TRP A 166 10.49 -14.97 -14.30
CA TRP A 166 10.17 -14.13 -13.14
C TRP A 166 11.16 -14.30 -11.98
N LEU A 167 11.64 -15.51 -11.72
CA LEU A 167 12.58 -15.77 -10.63
C LEU A 167 13.95 -15.05 -10.83
N GLU A 168 14.38 -14.89 -12.09
CA GLU A 168 15.61 -14.15 -12.40
C GLU A 168 15.42 -12.63 -12.38
N ALA A 169 14.17 -12.16 -12.50
CA ALA A 169 13.81 -10.74 -12.52
C ALA A 169 13.34 -10.23 -11.16
N HIS A 170 13.43 -11.04 -10.09
CA HIS A 170 12.92 -10.70 -8.75
C HIS A 170 14.05 -10.57 -7.72
#